data_73052e42192ffbda21dff174c66ab655
#
_entry.id   73052e42192ffbda21dff174c66ab655
#
_cell.length_a   1.000
_cell.length_b   1.000
_cell.length_c   1.000
_cell.angle_alpha   90.00
_cell.angle_beta   90.00
_cell.angle_gamma   90.00
#
_symmetry.space_group_name_H-M   'P 1'
#
loop_
_entity.id
_entity.type
_entity.pdbx_description
1 polymer ?
#
loop_
_entity_poly.entity_id
_entity_poly.type
_entity_poly.pdbx_seq_one_letter_code
_entity_poly.pdbx_strand_id
1 'polypeptide(L)'
;MGLLAHVTSGQSNNAQKFDAAIGRSQLSADIIAKILGLTFGGIPKEVMDKSQAVVVFPNVTTQKILMEKMIKGRGVVSFRQADGWSVPVYYNFVGGGFDLTSIRKESTNVILLFMDKDAIAWLQQNNKVYLSGEKTPLAGPLEPATSEQNNRAIYTHVISYTFTDGKLAGKTLESTLMTGFALSPDNYINQHLYHFKARQILTGSKIDRASLPNEVFAFQEMLDKLRPVH
;
A
#
# COMPACT_ATOMS: atom_id res chain seq x y z
N MET A 1 -21.68 16.80 36.96
CA MET A 1 -20.39 17.33 36.46
C MET A 1 -19.53 16.27 35.75
N GLY A 2 -20.14 15.29 35.10
CA GLY A 2 -19.44 14.12 34.48
C GLY A 2 -19.59 13.94 32.95
N LEU A 3 -20.38 14.78 32.28
CA LEU A 3 -20.64 14.56 30.83
C LEU A 3 -19.64 15.25 29.85
N LEU A 4 -18.94 16.29 30.30
CA LEU A 4 -18.01 17.06 29.46
C LEU A 4 -16.65 16.38 29.24
N ALA A 5 -16.20 15.52 30.16
CA ALA A 5 -14.90 14.86 30.06
C ALA A 5 -14.87 13.71 29.03
N HIS A 6 -16.00 13.04 28.74
CA HIS A 6 -16.08 11.95 27.78
C HIS A 6 -16.12 12.40 26.31
N VAL A 7 -16.65 13.59 26.05
CA VAL A 7 -16.73 14.15 24.70
C VAL A 7 -15.35 14.61 24.20
N THR A 8 -14.55 15.19 25.07
CA THR A 8 -13.20 15.68 24.72
C THR A 8 -12.19 14.57 24.44
N SER A 9 -12.27 13.44 25.16
CA SER A 9 -11.36 12.31 24.93
C SER A 9 -11.64 11.57 23.61
N GLY A 10 -12.90 11.47 23.21
CA GLY A 10 -13.29 10.85 21.94
C GLY A 10 -12.88 11.69 20.71
N GLN A 11 -13.01 13.00 20.80
CA GLN A 11 -12.60 13.91 19.73
C GLN A 11 -11.08 13.95 19.55
N SER A 12 -10.30 13.98 20.63
CA SER A 12 -8.83 13.93 20.56
C SER A 12 -8.32 12.62 19.94
N ASN A 13 -8.94 11.49 20.27
CA ASN A 13 -8.56 10.18 19.73
C ASN A 13 -8.87 10.05 18.22
N ASN A 14 -9.94 10.68 17.76
CA ASN A 14 -10.26 10.71 16.33
C ASN A 14 -9.32 11.62 15.54
N ALA A 15 -9.02 12.82 16.04
CA ALA A 15 -8.05 13.72 15.41
C ALA A 15 -6.69 13.02 15.23
N GLN A 16 -6.16 12.36 16.26
CA GLN A 16 -4.92 11.60 16.18
C GLN A 16 -4.95 10.48 15.11
N LYS A 17 -6.10 9.81 14.92
CA LYS A 17 -6.23 8.77 13.87
C LYS A 17 -6.15 9.36 12.46
N PHE A 18 -6.73 10.55 12.27
CA PHE A 18 -6.70 11.25 10.97
C PHE A 18 -5.32 11.82 10.67
N ASP A 19 -4.67 12.45 11.64
CA ASP A 19 -3.30 12.90 11.51
C ASP A 19 -2.35 11.74 11.16
N ALA A 20 -2.52 10.61 11.84
CA ALA A 20 -1.76 9.40 11.52
C ALA A 20 -2.10 8.84 10.12
N ALA A 21 -3.32 9.01 9.62
CA ALA A 21 -3.69 8.61 8.26
C ALA A 21 -3.02 9.53 7.22
N ILE A 22 -3.09 10.83 7.42
CA ILE A 22 -2.44 11.84 6.56
C ILE A 22 -0.93 11.58 6.52
N GLY A 23 -0.31 11.40 7.70
CA GLY A 23 1.12 11.07 7.80
C GLY A 23 1.52 9.79 7.06
N ARG A 24 0.61 8.81 6.90
CA ARG A 24 0.89 7.61 6.11
C ARG A 24 1.00 7.90 4.61
N SER A 25 0.22 8.84 4.07
CA SER A 25 0.36 9.27 2.67
C SER A 25 1.75 9.86 2.44
N GLN A 26 2.18 10.79 3.30
CA GLN A 26 3.52 11.39 3.21
C GLN A 26 4.61 10.34 3.36
N LEU A 27 4.53 9.47 4.37
CA LEU A 27 5.54 8.43 4.60
C LEU A 27 5.63 7.45 3.42
N SER A 28 4.50 7.13 2.78
CA SER A 28 4.47 6.27 1.60
C SER A 28 5.12 6.96 0.39
N ALA A 29 4.91 8.26 0.22
CA ALA A 29 5.60 9.06 -0.78
C ALA A 29 7.12 9.06 -0.57
N ASP A 30 7.56 9.27 0.66
CA ASP A 30 8.98 9.27 1.02
C ASP A 30 9.66 7.91 0.78
N ILE A 31 8.94 6.81 1.04
CA ILE A 31 9.42 5.44 0.78
C ILE A 31 9.63 5.25 -0.72
N ILE A 32 8.65 5.61 -1.55
CA ILE A 32 8.78 5.49 -3.01
C ILE A 32 9.90 6.40 -3.51
N ALA A 33 10.00 7.64 -3.04
CA ALA A 33 11.09 8.55 -3.41
C ALA A 33 12.47 7.95 -3.09
N LYS A 34 12.63 7.33 -1.92
CA LYS A 34 13.87 6.63 -1.53
C LYS A 34 14.18 5.45 -2.44
N ILE A 35 13.18 4.62 -2.77
CA ILE A 35 13.34 3.46 -3.66
C ILE A 35 13.79 3.90 -5.05
N LEU A 36 13.20 4.96 -5.58
CA LEU A 36 13.54 5.51 -6.89
C LEU A 36 14.91 6.21 -6.92
N GLY A 37 15.37 6.68 -5.79
CA GLY A 37 16.71 7.24 -5.62
C GLY A 37 17.83 6.19 -5.48
N LEU A 38 17.51 4.89 -5.44
CA LEU A 38 18.51 3.83 -5.37
C LEU A 38 19.29 3.75 -6.70
N THR A 39 20.60 3.83 -6.62
CA THR A 39 21.48 3.65 -7.79
C THR A 39 21.50 2.20 -8.28
N PHE A 40 21.33 1.24 -7.35
CA PHE A 40 21.26 -0.19 -7.60
C PHE A 40 20.17 -0.82 -6.72
N GLY A 41 19.58 -1.90 -7.22
CA GLY A 41 18.59 -2.66 -6.47
C GLY A 41 17.24 -1.94 -6.31
N GLY A 42 16.97 -0.94 -7.13
CA GLY A 42 15.66 -0.28 -7.21
C GLY A 42 14.63 -1.12 -7.98
N ILE A 43 13.40 -0.63 -8.05
CA ILE A 43 12.36 -1.21 -8.92
C ILE A 43 12.69 -0.82 -10.36
N PRO A 44 12.73 -1.76 -11.32
CA PRO A 44 12.93 -1.45 -12.72
C PRO A 44 11.89 -0.45 -13.23
N LYS A 45 12.36 0.58 -13.94
CA LYS A 45 11.48 1.63 -14.46
C LYS A 45 10.34 1.06 -15.30
N GLU A 46 10.63 0.08 -16.16
CA GLU A 46 9.64 -0.57 -17.01
C GLU A 46 8.53 -1.24 -16.19
N VAL A 47 8.88 -1.89 -15.08
CA VAL A 47 7.91 -2.53 -14.17
C VAL A 47 7.04 -1.49 -13.48
N MET A 48 7.64 -0.40 -13.01
CA MET A 48 6.90 0.69 -12.39
C MET A 48 5.95 1.38 -13.39
N ASP A 49 6.41 1.63 -14.61
CA ASP A 49 5.63 2.27 -15.68
C ASP A 49 4.40 1.43 -16.09
N LYS A 50 4.50 0.10 -16.02
CA LYS A 50 3.39 -0.82 -16.35
C LYS A 50 2.44 -1.08 -15.20
N SER A 51 2.82 -0.75 -13.96
CA SER A 51 1.95 -0.98 -12.81
C SER A 51 0.64 -0.21 -12.90
N GLN A 52 -0.47 -0.86 -12.55
CA GLN A 52 -1.82 -0.29 -12.55
C GLN A 52 -2.22 0.25 -11.18
N ALA A 53 -1.66 -0.29 -10.09
CA ALA A 53 -1.73 0.32 -8.78
C ALA A 53 -0.43 0.12 -8.00
N VAL A 54 -0.11 1.10 -7.16
CA VAL A 54 0.99 1.06 -6.20
C VAL A 54 0.39 1.08 -4.80
N VAL A 55 0.80 0.13 -3.99
CA VAL A 55 0.38 -0.03 -2.60
C VAL A 55 1.60 0.05 -1.71
N VAL A 56 1.53 0.85 -0.66
CA VAL A 56 2.61 0.94 0.33
C VAL A 56 2.02 0.78 1.73
N PHE A 57 2.57 -0.16 2.48
CA PHE A 57 2.32 -0.33 3.91
C PHE A 57 3.60 0.03 4.68
N PRO A 58 3.71 1.27 5.16
CA PRO A 58 4.84 1.69 5.97
C PRO A 58 4.86 0.98 7.32
N ASN A 59 6.07 0.70 7.81
CA ASN A 59 6.31 0.23 9.18
C ASN A 59 5.37 -0.92 9.60
N VAL A 60 5.30 -1.97 8.78
CA VAL A 60 4.52 -3.16 9.15
C VAL A 60 5.07 -3.78 10.42
N THR A 61 4.18 -4.21 11.29
CA THR A 61 4.54 -4.78 12.58
C THR A 61 4.25 -6.27 12.64
N THR A 62 5.12 -7.00 13.32
CA THR A 62 4.91 -8.41 13.62
C THR A 62 4.37 -8.54 15.03
N GLN A 63 3.25 -9.25 15.15
CA GLN A 63 2.67 -9.62 16.43
C GLN A 63 2.70 -11.16 16.58
N LYS A 64 3.12 -11.63 17.73
CA LYS A 64 3.02 -13.05 18.07
C LYS A 64 1.69 -13.28 18.76
N ILE A 65 0.83 -14.10 18.17
CA ILE A 65 -0.47 -14.48 18.73
C ILE A 65 -0.42 -16.00 18.92
N LEU A 66 -0.39 -16.43 20.18
CA LEU A 66 -0.14 -17.84 20.55
C LEU A 66 1.21 -18.30 19.98
N MET A 67 1.20 -19.29 19.10
CA MET A 67 2.40 -19.84 18.46
C MET A 67 2.63 -19.28 17.06
N GLU A 68 1.72 -18.43 16.55
CA GLU A 68 1.77 -17.89 15.21
C GLU A 68 2.26 -16.42 15.21
N LYS A 69 2.99 -16.07 14.15
CA LYS A 69 3.39 -14.71 13.90
C LYS A 69 2.46 -14.09 12.87
N MET A 70 1.85 -12.97 13.19
CA MET A 70 1.02 -12.20 12.29
C MET A 70 1.69 -10.86 11.96
N ILE A 71 1.58 -10.46 10.71
CA ILE A 71 1.98 -9.14 10.24
C ILE A 71 0.74 -8.27 10.15
N LYS A 72 0.85 -7.03 10.62
CA LYS A 72 -0.18 -6.03 10.48
C LYS A 72 0.44 -4.73 9.95
N GLY A 73 -0.25 -4.10 9.02
CA GLY A 73 0.13 -2.82 8.45
C GLY A 73 -1.09 -1.97 8.13
N ARG A 74 -0.87 -0.66 8.09
CA ARG A 74 -1.81 0.31 7.55
C ARG A 74 -1.09 1.10 6.49
N GLY A 75 -1.73 1.31 5.34
CA GLY A 75 -1.08 1.93 4.21
C GLY A 75 -2.06 2.60 3.27
N VAL A 76 -1.56 2.90 2.09
CA VAL A 76 -2.30 3.57 1.03
C VAL A 76 -2.17 2.81 -0.28
N VAL A 77 -3.20 2.93 -1.08
CA VAL A 77 -3.28 2.43 -2.46
C VAL A 77 -3.55 3.63 -3.35
N SER A 78 -2.80 3.78 -4.42
CA SER A 78 -3.14 4.68 -5.53
C SER A 78 -3.13 3.88 -6.82
N PHE A 79 -4.09 4.10 -7.69
CA PHE A 79 -4.24 3.37 -8.95
C PHE A 79 -4.18 4.32 -10.12
N ARG A 80 -3.73 3.79 -11.26
CA ARG A 80 -3.54 4.56 -12.48
C ARG A 80 -4.88 4.97 -13.08
N GLN A 81 -4.99 6.22 -13.47
CA GLN A 81 -6.13 6.81 -14.16
C GLN A 81 -5.68 7.40 -15.50
N ALA A 82 -6.61 7.84 -16.33
CA ALA A 82 -6.29 8.47 -17.61
C ALA A 82 -5.38 9.69 -17.44
N ASP A 83 -5.66 10.50 -16.40
CA ASP A 83 -4.97 11.76 -16.14
C ASP A 83 -3.89 11.68 -15.06
N GLY A 84 -3.51 10.47 -14.60
CA GLY A 84 -2.50 10.29 -13.58
C GLY A 84 -2.80 9.19 -12.58
N TRP A 85 -2.59 9.49 -11.31
CA TRP A 85 -2.84 8.58 -10.22
C TRP A 85 -4.03 9.04 -9.38
N SER A 86 -4.78 8.10 -8.83
CA SER A 86 -5.88 8.42 -7.92
C SER A 86 -5.37 9.03 -6.62
N VAL A 87 -6.27 9.71 -5.90
CA VAL A 87 -6.03 10.03 -4.51
C VAL A 87 -5.69 8.77 -3.71
N PRO A 88 -4.87 8.85 -2.66
CA PRO A 88 -4.55 7.70 -1.82
C PRO A 88 -5.79 7.12 -1.14
N VAL A 89 -6.07 5.85 -1.35
CA VAL A 89 -7.14 5.10 -0.68
C VAL A 89 -6.52 4.32 0.46
N TYR A 90 -7.06 4.45 1.66
CA TYR A 90 -6.49 3.85 2.87
C TYR A 90 -6.91 2.39 3.02
N TYR A 91 -5.92 1.54 3.32
CA TYR A 91 -6.08 0.09 3.46
C TYR A 91 -5.34 -0.44 4.69
N ASN A 92 -5.86 -1.55 5.20
CA ASN A 92 -5.20 -2.39 6.20
C ASN A 92 -4.63 -3.63 5.53
N PHE A 93 -3.49 -4.08 6.03
CA PHE A 93 -2.80 -5.30 5.65
C PHE A 93 -2.68 -6.23 6.85
N VAL A 94 -3.10 -7.46 6.68
CA VAL A 94 -2.98 -8.51 7.70
C VAL A 94 -2.54 -9.79 7.02
N GLY A 95 -1.52 -10.44 7.57
CA GLY A 95 -1.06 -11.72 7.05
C GLY A 95 -0.31 -12.55 8.08
N GLY A 96 -0.18 -13.83 7.80
CA GLY A 96 0.59 -14.77 8.62
C GLY A 96 1.49 -15.65 7.75
N GLY A 97 2.48 -16.31 8.36
CA GLY A 97 3.33 -17.28 7.68
C GLY A 97 4.45 -16.70 6.80
N PHE A 98 4.77 -15.44 6.96
CA PHE A 98 5.96 -14.87 6.36
C PHE A 98 7.21 -15.55 6.92
N ASP A 99 8.25 -15.74 6.11
CA ASP A 99 9.60 -15.94 6.64
C ASP A 99 10.03 -14.68 7.39
N LEU A 100 9.62 -14.64 8.66
CA LEU A 100 9.75 -13.48 9.52
C LEU A 100 11.17 -13.32 10.07
N THR A 101 12.09 -14.17 9.66
CA THR A 101 13.51 -14.01 10.01
C THR A 101 14.08 -12.73 9.38
N SER A 102 13.49 -12.28 8.27
CA SER A 102 13.89 -11.03 7.58
C SER A 102 13.11 -9.79 8.02
N ILE A 103 11.97 -9.93 8.72
CA ILE A 103 11.26 -8.80 9.33
C ILE A 103 11.77 -8.64 10.76
N ARG A 104 12.82 -7.87 10.93
CA ARG A 104 13.24 -7.38 12.23
C ARG A 104 12.15 -6.47 12.80
N LYS A 105 12.12 -6.27 14.12
CA LYS A 105 11.14 -5.40 14.81
C LYS A 105 11.12 -3.94 14.30
N GLU A 106 12.04 -3.57 13.43
CA GLU A 106 12.32 -2.21 13.03
C GLU A 106 11.94 -1.99 11.56
N SER A 107 10.86 -1.21 11.37
CA SER A 107 10.51 -0.47 10.15
C SER A 107 10.63 -1.19 8.79
N THR A 108 10.13 -2.41 8.65
CA THR A 108 9.96 -3.00 7.33
C THR A 108 8.74 -2.40 6.64
N ASN A 109 8.93 -1.91 5.42
CA ASN A 109 7.84 -1.42 4.58
C ASN A 109 7.52 -2.49 3.54
N VAL A 110 6.23 -2.72 3.27
CA VAL A 110 5.78 -3.63 2.23
C VAL A 110 5.24 -2.82 1.06
N ILE A 111 5.71 -3.12 -0.13
CA ILE A 111 5.27 -2.50 -1.37
C ILE A 111 4.66 -3.58 -2.26
N LEU A 112 3.45 -3.33 -2.78
CA LEU A 112 2.80 -4.18 -3.76
C LEU A 112 2.55 -3.37 -5.03
N LEU A 113 2.86 -3.97 -6.19
CA LEU A 113 2.47 -3.43 -7.47
C LEU A 113 1.44 -4.38 -8.10
N PHE A 114 0.27 -3.85 -8.38
CA PHE A 114 -0.78 -4.53 -9.12
C PHE A 114 -0.56 -4.24 -10.61
N MET A 115 -0.37 -5.27 -11.40
CA MET A 115 0.18 -5.13 -12.74
C MET A 115 -0.89 -5.08 -13.83
N ASP A 116 -2.10 -5.53 -13.56
CA ASP A 116 -3.17 -5.60 -14.54
C ASP A 116 -4.54 -5.18 -13.99
N LYS A 117 -5.51 -5.10 -14.90
CA LYS A 117 -6.89 -4.68 -14.57
C LYS A 117 -7.64 -5.71 -13.74
N ASP A 118 -7.34 -6.99 -13.88
CA ASP A 118 -7.99 -8.05 -13.11
C ASP A 118 -7.58 -7.95 -11.64
N ALA A 119 -6.30 -7.70 -11.38
CA ALA A 119 -5.80 -7.43 -10.04
C ALA A 119 -6.43 -6.17 -9.42
N ILE A 120 -6.67 -5.11 -10.20
CA ILE A 120 -7.42 -3.93 -9.75
C ILE A 120 -8.87 -4.28 -9.43
N ALA A 121 -9.52 -5.11 -10.25
CA ALA A 121 -10.89 -5.52 -10.01
C ALA A 121 -11.06 -6.25 -8.67
N TRP A 122 -10.04 -6.97 -8.19
CA TRP A 122 -10.08 -7.58 -6.86
C TRP A 122 -10.22 -6.55 -5.74
N LEU A 123 -9.53 -5.41 -5.84
CA LEU A 123 -9.64 -4.31 -4.87
C LEU A 123 -11.03 -3.64 -4.92
N GLN A 124 -11.67 -3.63 -6.10
CA GLN A 124 -12.98 -3.01 -6.32
C GLN A 124 -14.15 -3.89 -5.87
N GLN A 125 -14.02 -5.22 -5.95
CA GLN A 125 -15.14 -6.15 -5.76
C GLN A 125 -15.50 -6.40 -4.29
N ASN A 126 -14.53 -6.39 -3.37
CA ASN A 126 -14.71 -6.92 -2.02
C ASN A 126 -14.27 -5.94 -0.93
N ASN A 127 -14.90 -6.07 0.23
CA ASN A 127 -14.45 -5.42 1.46
C ASN A 127 -13.11 -5.99 1.95
N LYS A 128 -12.69 -7.16 1.45
CA LYS A 128 -11.45 -7.83 1.82
C LYS A 128 -10.94 -8.67 0.65
N VAL A 129 -9.69 -8.49 0.28
CA VAL A 129 -9.02 -9.23 -0.78
C VAL A 129 -7.99 -10.15 -0.16
N TYR A 130 -8.10 -11.43 -0.41
CA TYR A 130 -7.10 -12.41 -0.01
C TYR A 130 -6.06 -12.58 -1.13
N LEU A 131 -4.80 -12.40 -0.78
CA LEU A 131 -3.67 -12.60 -1.66
C LEU A 131 -3.10 -14.01 -1.40
N SER A 132 -3.71 -15.01 -2.03
CA SER A 132 -3.36 -16.43 -1.90
C SER A 132 -3.70 -17.20 -3.17
N GLY A 133 -3.12 -18.38 -3.35
CA GLY A 133 -3.29 -19.16 -4.58
C GLY A 133 -2.79 -18.38 -5.81
N GLU A 134 -3.59 -18.27 -6.83
CA GLU A 134 -3.28 -17.52 -8.06
C GLU A 134 -3.05 -16.01 -7.83
N LYS A 135 -3.55 -15.48 -6.71
CA LYS A 135 -3.37 -14.08 -6.31
C LYS A 135 -2.15 -13.85 -5.42
N THR A 136 -1.33 -14.88 -5.19
CA THR A 136 -0.12 -14.75 -4.37
C THR A 136 0.87 -13.78 -5.00
N PRO A 137 1.28 -12.70 -4.31
CA PRO A 137 2.25 -11.77 -4.85
C PRO A 137 3.62 -12.44 -5.02
N LEU A 138 4.19 -12.33 -6.21
CA LEU A 138 5.51 -12.84 -6.53
C LEU A 138 6.60 -11.81 -6.22
N ALA A 139 7.83 -12.29 -6.02
CA ALA A 139 8.98 -11.41 -5.86
C ALA A 139 9.21 -10.57 -7.11
N GLY A 140 9.27 -9.25 -6.93
CA GLY A 140 9.59 -8.33 -8.01
C GLY A 140 11.09 -8.33 -8.36
N PRO A 141 11.46 -8.05 -9.61
CA PRO A 141 12.85 -7.91 -10.03
C PRO A 141 13.47 -6.63 -9.46
N LEU A 142 14.79 -6.63 -9.34
CA LEU A 142 15.57 -5.47 -8.89
C LEU A 142 16.55 -5.04 -9.98
N GLU A 143 16.82 -3.74 -10.09
CA GLU A 143 17.84 -3.21 -11.02
C GLU A 143 19.27 -3.65 -10.62
N PRO A 144 20.12 -4.04 -11.59
CA PRO A 144 19.78 -4.24 -13.00
C PRO A 144 19.01 -5.54 -13.21
N ALA A 145 17.95 -5.49 -14.04
CA ALA A 145 17.13 -6.64 -14.36
C ALA A 145 17.21 -7.00 -15.85
N THR A 146 17.09 -8.27 -16.17
CA THR A 146 16.98 -8.72 -17.56
C THR A 146 15.58 -8.46 -18.11
N SER A 147 15.46 -8.38 -19.44
CA SER A 147 14.15 -8.27 -20.09
C SER A 147 13.21 -9.43 -19.73
N GLU A 148 13.74 -10.64 -19.55
CA GLU A 148 12.95 -11.79 -19.12
C GLU A 148 12.38 -11.61 -17.70
N GLN A 149 13.20 -11.10 -16.75
CA GLN A 149 12.75 -10.82 -15.39
C GLN A 149 11.69 -9.73 -15.36
N ASN A 150 11.86 -8.66 -16.13
CA ASN A 150 10.88 -7.60 -16.26
C ASN A 150 9.57 -8.10 -16.88
N ASN A 151 9.65 -8.86 -17.97
CA ASN A 151 8.47 -9.45 -18.61
C ASN A 151 7.71 -10.37 -17.66
N ARG A 152 8.40 -11.25 -16.93
CA ARG A 152 7.75 -12.09 -15.92
C ARG A 152 7.00 -11.27 -14.87
N ALA A 153 7.56 -10.17 -14.42
CA ALA A 153 6.90 -9.28 -13.46
C ALA A 153 5.69 -8.57 -14.08
N ILE A 154 5.82 -8.07 -15.31
CA ILE A 154 4.77 -7.33 -16.02
C ILE A 154 3.54 -8.22 -16.31
N TYR A 155 3.75 -9.50 -16.62
CA TYR A 155 2.69 -10.45 -16.94
C TYR A 155 2.16 -11.24 -15.72
N THR A 156 2.55 -10.87 -14.51
CA THR A 156 1.92 -11.40 -13.29
C THR A 156 0.87 -10.43 -12.75
N HIS A 157 -0.03 -10.89 -11.89
CA HIS A 157 -1.07 -10.04 -11.32
C HIS A 157 -0.55 -9.08 -10.26
N VAL A 158 0.27 -9.59 -9.34
CA VAL A 158 0.79 -8.79 -8.22
C VAL A 158 2.24 -9.17 -7.96
N ILE A 159 3.09 -8.17 -7.82
CA ILE A 159 4.46 -8.34 -7.36
C ILE A 159 4.68 -7.61 -6.05
N SER A 160 5.62 -8.08 -5.25
CA SER A 160 5.86 -7.56 -3.92
C SER A 160 7.33 -7.34 -3.63
N TYR A 161 7.56 -6.32 -2.82
CA TYR A 161 8.86 -5.94 -2.29
C TYR A 161 8.78 -5.65 -0.80
N THR A 162 9.91 -5.78 -0.14
CA THR A 162 10.14 -5.20 1.19
C THR A 162 11.23 -4.15 1.10
N PHE A 163 11.06 -3.06 1.82
CA PHE A 163 12.07 -2.00 1.94
C PHE A 163 12.41 -1.78 3.41
N THR A 164 13.64 -2.11 3.78
CA THR A 164 14.12 -2.07 5.18
C THR A 164 15.55 -1.54 5.19
N ASP A 165 15.86 -0.62 6.08
CA ASP A 165 17.22 -0.04 6.26
C ASP A 165 17.85 0.46 4.95
N GLY A 166 17.04 1.12 4.11
CA GLY A 166 17.49 1.64 2.82
C GLY A 166 17.70 0.60 1.73
N LYS A 167 17.36 -0.67 1.96
CA LYS A 167 17.51 -1.77 1.00
C LYS A 167 16.14 -2.28 0.53
N LEU A 168 15.98 -2.40 -0.78
CA LEU A 168 14.84 -3.03 -1.40
C LEU A 168 15.14 -4.52 -1.66
N ALA A 169 14.17 -5.37 -1.46
CA ALA A 169 14.23 -6.78 -1.82
C ALA A 169 12.91 -7.23 -2.43
N GLY A 170 12.96 -7.93 -3.55
CA GLY A 170 11.80 -8.67 -4.06
C GLY A 170 11.45 -9.81 -3.10
N LYS A 171 10.18 -9.95 -2.75
CA LYS A 171 9.70 -10.96 -1.80
C LYS A 171 8.41 -11.58 -2.30
N THR A 172 8.39 -12.90 -2.37
CA THR A 172 7.14 -13.64 -2.52
C THR A 172 6.39 -13.63 -1.19
N LEU A 173 5.14 -13.21 -1.23
CA LEU A 173 4.27 -13.22 -0.05
C LEU A 173 3.51 -14.53 -0.01
N GLU A 174 4.18 -15.59 0.41
CA GLU A 174 3.55 -16.87 0.67
C GLU A 174 3.10 -16.94 2.12
N SER A 175 1.88 -17.38 2.33
CA SER A 175 1.38 -17.66 3.65
C SER A 175 1.36 -19.18 3.88
N THR A 176 1.98 -19.62 4.96
CA THR A 176 1.85 -21.00 5.44
C THR A 176 0.52 -21.24 6.16
N LEU A 177 -0.22 -20.17 6.45
CA LEU A 177 -1.54 -20.25 7.06
C LEU A 177 -2.63 -20.36 6.01
N MET A 178 -3.70 -21.06 6.32
CA MET A 178 -4.87 -21.22 5.45
C MET A 178 -5.57 -19.90 5.09
N THR A 179 -5.25 -18.81 5.79
CA THR A 179 -5.88 -17.49 5.61
C THR A 179 -5.16 -16.56 4.62
N GLY A 180 -3.92 -16.87 4.20
CA GLY A 180 -3.16 -16.01 3.28
C GLY A 180 -2.90 -14.59 3.83
N PHE A 181 -2.51 -13.69 2.93
CA PHE A 181 -2.48 -12.25 3.19
C PHE A 181 -3.80 -11.63 2.76
N ALA A 182 -4.24 -10.62 3.51
CA ALA A 182 -5.47 -9.92 3.21
C ALA A 182 -5.27 -8.41 3.23
N LEU A 183 -5.82 -7.77 2.20
CA LEU A 183 -6.03 -6.34 2.13
C LEU A 183 -7.48 -6.04 2.45
N SER A 184 -7.74 -5.08 3.32
CA SER A 184 -9.08 -4.60 3.60
C SER A 184 -9.11 -3.07 3.63
N PRO A 185 -10.12 -2.42 3.00
CA PRO A 185 -10.22 -0.98 3.03
C PRO A 185 -10.43 -0.47 4.46
N ASP A 186 -9.72 0.60 4.81
CA ASP A 186 -10.00 1.38 6.02
C ASP A 186 -11.13 2.35 5.71
N ASN A 187 -12.36 1.83 5.62
CA ASN A 187 -13.52 2.65 5.26
C ASN A 187 -13.84 3.72 6.30
N TYR A 188 -13.40 3.57 7.54
CA TYR A 188 -13.54 4.61 8.55
C TYR A 188 -12.72 5.85 8.17
N ILE A 189 -11.46 5.67 7.80
CA ILE A 189 -10.60 6.77 7.35
C ILE A 189 -11.06 7.32 6.00
N ASN A 190 -11.36 6.45 5.03
CA ASN A 190 -11.79 6.87 3.70
C ASN A 190 -13.08 7.70 3.73
N GLN A 191 -14.09 7.28 4.51
CA GLN A 191 -15.34 8.02 4.65
C GLN A 191 -15.17 9.34 5.38
N HIS A 192 -14.28 9.39 6.38
CA HIS A 192 -14.05 10.62 7.10
C HIS A 192 -13.31 11.66 6.27
N LEU A 193 -12.28 11.25 5.54
CA LEU A 193 -11.50 12.15 4.69
C LEU A 193 -12.24 12.52 3.40
N TYR A 194 -12.82 11.55 2.72
CA TYR A 194 -13.33 11.73 1.36
C TYR A 194 -14.85 11.68 1.26
N HIS A 195 -15.57 11.34 2.34
CA HIS A 195 -17.00 11.06 2.36
C HIS A 195 -17.43 9.84 1.52
N PHE A 196 -16.46 9.03 1.06
CA PHE A 196 -16.65 7.86 0.23
C PHE A 196 -15.99 6.63 0.82
N LYS A 197 -16.59 5.45 0.59
CA LYS A 197 -15.92 4.16 0.82
C LYS A 197 -14.86 3.93 -0.24
N ALA A 198 -13.86 3.09 0.08
CA ALA A 198 -12.77 2.74 -0.83
C ALA A 198 -13.28 2.36 -2.23
N ARG A 199 -14.29 1.49 -2.32
CA ARG A 199 -14.87 1.08 -3.60
C ARG A 199 -15.34 2.26 -4.46
N GLN A 200 -16.02 3.24 -3.87
CA GLN A 200 -16.53 4.39 -4.59
C GLN A 200 -15.37 5.25 -5.14
N ILE A 201 -14.31 5.42 -4.35
CA ILE A 201 -13.10 6.12 -4.79
C ILE A 201 -12.44 5.36 -5.95
N LEU A 202 -12.30 4.04 -5.80
CA LEU A 202 -11.70 3.15 -6.81
C LEU A 202 -12.51 3.10 -8.13
N THR A 203 -13.81 3.40 -8.08
CA THR A 203 -14.68 3.43 -9.27
C THR A 203 -14.93 4.84 -9.83
N GLY A 204 -14.18 5.84 -9.34
CA GLY A 204 -14.14 7.17 -9.96
C GLY A 204 -14.96 8.26 -9.28
N SER A 205 -15.30 8.13 -7.98
CA SER A 205 -15.90 9.26 -7.24
C SER A 205 -14.96 10.48 -7.26
N LYS A 206 -15.53 11.64 -7.59
CA LYS A 206 -14.78 12.90 -7.56
C LYS A 206 -14.55 13.34 -6.12
N ILE A 207 -13.30 13.55 -5.76
CA ILE A 207 -12.89 14.04 -4.45
C ILE A 207 -12.69 15.55 -4.53
N ASP A 208 -13.32 16.26 -3.60
CA ASP A 208 -13.08 17.69 -3.43
C ASP A 208 -11.74 17.91 -2.72
N ARG A 209 -10.71 18.22 -3.50
CA ARG A 209 -9.34 18.43 -2.98
C ARG A 209 -9.23 19.68 -2.14
N ALA A 210 -10.06 20.72 -2.41
CA ALA A 210 -9.96 22.00 -1.72
C ALA A 210 -10.36 21.92 -0.24
N SER A 211 -11.13 20.91 0.14
CA SER A 211 -11.56 20.67 1.52
C SER A 211 -10.58 19.86 2.37
N LEU A 212 -9.45 19.42 1.80
CA LEU A 212 -8.52 18.49 2.43
C LEU A 212 -7.11 19.09 2.57
N PRO A 213 -6.35 18.72 3.63
CA PRO A 213 -4.94 19.06 3.74
C PRO A 213 -4.13 18.52 2.54
N ASN A 214 -3.18 19.31 2.05
CA ASN A 214 -2.35 18.92 0.89
C ASN A 214 -1.56 17.63 1.13
N GLU A 215 -1.15 17.37 2.37
CA GLU A 215 -0.38 16.20 2.79
C GLU A 215 -1.13 14.88 2.52
N VAL A 216 -2.48 14.92 2.44
CA VAL A 216 -3.29 13.76 2.05
C VAL A 216 -2.89 13.27 0.65
N PHE A 217 -2.51 14.18 -0.25
CA PHE A 217 -2.22 13.88 -1.65
C PHE A 217 -0.74 13.57 -1.94
N ALA A 218 0.12 13.65 -0.93
CA ALA A 218 1.58 13.47 -1.09
C ALA A 218 1.95 12.20 -1.86
N PHE A 219 1.27 11.08 -1.58
CA PHE A 219 1.55 9.82 -2.28
C PHE A 219 1.14 9.86 -3.76
N GLN A 220 -0.04 10.42 -4.07
CA GLN A 220 -0.47 10.64 -5.45
C GLN A 220 0.53 11.53 -6.20
N GLU A 221 0.89 12.67 -5.62
CA GLU A 221 1.79 13.66 -6.23
C GLU A 221 3.19 13.07 -6.48
N MET A 222 3.66 12.18 -5.59
CA MET A 222 4.90 11.46 -5.80
C MET A 222 4.81 10.53 -7.01
N LEU A 223 3.72 9.77 -7.14
CA LEU A 223 3.51 8.88 -8.27
C LEU A 223 3.27 9.63 -9.59
N ASP A 224 2.62 10.79 -9.53
CA ASP A 224 2.41 11.65 -10.71
C ASP A 224 3.72 12.16 -11.32
N LYS A 225 4.79 12.33 -10.51
CA LYS A 225 6.14 12.68 -11.01
C LYS A 225 6.80 11.55 -11.81
N LEU A 226 6.29 10.32 -11.72
CA LEU A 226 6.80 9.15 -12.43
C LEU A 226 6.17 8.95 -13.82
N ARG A 227 5.29 9.86 -14.23
CA ARG A 227 4.69 9.75 -15.57
C ARG A 227 5.79 9.83 -16.63
N PRO A 228 5.72 8.99 -17.67
CA PRO A 228 6.52 9.24 -18.86
C PRO A 228 6.19 10.65 -19.39
N VAL A 229 7.20 11.46 -19.62
CA VAL A 229 7.05 12.70 -20.37
C VAL A 229 6.75 12.27 -21.81
N HIS A 230 5.53 12.52 -22.29
CA HIS A 230 5.12 12.26 -23.67
C HIS A 230 5.68 13.34 -24.58
#